data_0d147321cdbfddf5196444f223085ac8
#
_entry.id   0d147321cdbfddf5196444f223085ac8
#
_cell.length_a   1.000
_cell.length_b   1.000
_cell.length_c   1.000
_cell.angle_alpha   90.00
_cell.angle_beta   90.00
_cell.angle_gamma   90.00
#
_symmetry.space_group_name_H-M   'P 1'
#
loop_
_entity.id
_entity.type
_entity.pdbx_description
1 polymer ?
#
loop_
_entity_poly.entity_id
_entity_poly.type
_entity_poly.pdbx_seq_one_letter_code
_entity_poly.pdbx_strand_id
1 'polypeptide(L)'
;MNQALKLSIATALAAAGIGVGFAASSAENDAQAINDAKISLTQAIAAAEKHAAGKASKAEIERHKDKLVYEVEVVSGTKVMDVKVDPQLGTVLSATEDTGDHERHRHHHEKQQ
;
A
#
# COMPACT_ATOMS: atom_id res chain seq x y z
N MET A 1 7.78 -16.52 50.28
CA MET A 1 7.84 -17.68 49.47
C MET A 1 7.08 -17.59 48.19
N ASN A 2 5.83 -17.53 48.27
CA ASN A 2 5.06 -17.52 47.07
C ASN A 2 5.32 -16.32 46.22
N GLN A 3 5.67 -15.29 46.84
CA GLN A 3 5.84 -14.03 46.17
C GLN A 3 6.89 -14.11 45.10
N ALA A 4 7.93 -14.80 45.38
CA ALA A 4 9.03 -14.86 44.45
C ALA A 4 8.60 -15.42 43.10
N LEU A 5 7.71 -16.34 43.13
CA LEU A 5 7.29 -16.99 41.93
C LEU A 5 6.61 -16.04 40.97
N LYS A 6 5.82 -15.19 41.54
CA LYS A 6 5.03 -14.32 40.71
C LYS A 6 5.87 -13.39 39.89
N LEU A 7 6.91 -12.96 40.49
CA LEU A 7 7.75 -11.99 39.81
C LEU A 7 8.36 -12.51 38.53
N SER A 8 8.84 -13.70 38.62
CA SER A 8 9.50 -14.24 37.46
C SER A 8 8.58 -14.38 36.27
N ILE A 9 7.36 -14.66 36.57
CA ILE A 9 6.42 -14.85 35.50
C ILE A 9 6.21 -13.60 34.72
N ALA A 10 6.06 -12.54 35.41
CA ALA A 10 5.78 -11.30 34.75
C ALA A 10 6.85 -10.91 33.77
N THR A 11 8.05 -11.19 34.16
CA THR A 11 9.16 -10.79 33.32
C THR A 11 9.17 -11.50 31.99
N ALA A 12 8.90 -12.74 32.03
CA ALA A 12 8.95 -13.52 30.81
C ALA A 12 7.96 -13.03 29.79
N LEU A 13 6.81 -12.64 30.25
CA LEU A 13 5.79 -12.22 29.34
C LEU A 13 6.17 -10.98 28.58
N ALA A 14 6.77 -10.07 29.27
CA ALA A 14 7.11 -8.82 28.66
C ALA A 14 8.06 -9.01 27.49
N ALA A 15 9.00 -9.87 27.65
CA ALA A 15 9.99 -10.07 26.62
C ALA A 15 9.38 -10.63 25.35
N ALA A 16 8.46 -11.53 25.52
CA ALA A 16 7.87 -12.16 24.36
C ALA A 16 7.07 -11.16 23.53
N GLY A 17 6.38 -10.29 24.20
CA GLY A 17 5.54 -9.38 23.48
C GLY A 17 6.29 -8.43 22.59
N ILE A 18 7.47 -8.05 22.99
CA ILE A 18 8.22 -7.07 22.26
C ILE A 18 8.66 -7.57 20.90
N GLY A 19 9.13 -8.77 20.85
CA GLY A 19 9.64 -9.30 19.60
C GLY A 19 8.60 -9.40 18.52
N VAL A 20 7.41 -9.77 18.90
CA VAL A 20 6.34 -9.93 17.93
C VAL A 20 5.89 -8.61 17.37
N GLY A 21 5.92 -7.58 18.17
CA GLY A 21 5.43 -6.29 17.74
C GLY A 21 6.18 -5.69 16.58
N PHE A 22 7.45 -5.97 16.48
CA PHE A 22 8.25 -5.36 15.43
C PHE A 22 7.88 -5.86 14.03
N ALA A 23 7.64 -7.14 13.91
CA ALA A 23 7.33 -7.70 12.61
C ALA A 23 6.01 -7.16 12.07
N ALA A 24 5.06 -6.94 12.95
CA ALA A 24 3.76 -6.45 12.52
C ALA A 24 3.78 -4.98 12.18
N SER A 25 4.64 -4.21 12.82
CA SER A 25 4.53 -2.76 12.68
C SER A 25 4.94 -2.24 11.31
N SER A 26 5.79 -2.94 10.56
CA SER A 26 6.17 -2.39 9.26
C SER A 26 5.01 -2.42 8.26
N ALA A 27 4.19 -3.47 8.29
CA ALA A 27 3.03 -3.51 7.42
C ALA A 27 1.97 -2.51 7.85
N GLU A 28 1.81 -2.34 9.15
CA GLU A 28 0.83 -1.39 9.65
C GLU A 28 1.23 0.04 9.37
N ASN A 29 2.52 0.31 9.32
CA ASN A 29 2.98 1.66 9.05
C ASN A 29 2.57 2.13 7.66
N ASP A 30 2.54 1.25 6.68
CA ASP A 30 2.12 1.64 5.35
C ASP A 30 0.64 2.03 5.34
N ALA A 31 -0.20 1.27 6.01
CA ALA A 31 -1.60 1.61 6.08
C ALA A 31 -1.83 2.89 6.89
N GLN A 32 -1.07 3.06 7.95
CA GLN A 32 -1.22 4.24 8.79
C GLN A 32 -0.80 5.52 8.10
N ALA A 33 -0.05 5.40 7.03
CA ALA A 33 0.38 6.56 6.26
C ALA A 33 -0.81 7.36 5.73
N ILE A 34 -1.98 6.75 5.68
CA ILE A 34 -3.16 7.47 5.22
C ILE A 34 -3.50 8.64 6.13
N ASN A 35 -3.04 8.60 7.37
CA ASN A 35 -3.28 9.71 8.28
C ASN A 35 -2.53 10.96 7.88
N ASP A 36 -1.50 10.82 7.06
CA ASP A 36 -0.73 11.97 6.58
C ASP A 36 -1.29 12.54 5.28
N ALA A 37 -2.29 11.91 4.71
CA ALA A 37 -2.88 12.38 3.48
C ALA A 37 -3.97 13.40 3.78
N LYS A 38 -4.07 14.41 2.94
CA LYS A 38 -5.14 15.41 3.10
C LYS A 38 -6.41 14.99 2.43
N ILE A 39 -6.31 14.25 1.33
CA ILE A 39 -7.52 13.72 0.72
C ILE A 39 -7.70 12.27 1.13
N SER A 40 -8.92 11.82 1.10
CA SER A 40 -9.22 10.44 1.49
C SER A 40 -8.99 9.49 0.32
N LEU A 41 -8.95 8.21 0.63
CA LEU A 41 -8.85 7.20 -0.39
C LEU A 41 -10.02 7.29 -1.37
N THR A 42 -11.20 7.56 -0.85
CA THR A 42 -12.38 7.72 -1.68
C THR A 42 -12.25 8.87 -2.66
N GLN A 43 -11.69 9.97 -2.20
CA GLN A 43 -11.46 11.11 -3.08
C GLN A 43 -10.42 10.80 -4.15
N ALA A 44 -9.41 10.04 -3.79
CA ALA A 44 -8.41 9.63 -4.77
C ALA A 44 -9.02 8.73 -5.84
N ILE A 45 -9.89 7.82 -5.40
CA ILE A 45 -10.57 6.94 -6.33
C ILE A 45 -11.40 7.76 -7.32
N ALA A 46 -12.15 8.74 -6.81
CA ALA A 46 -12.97 9.56 -7.67
C ALA A 46 -12.15 10.32 -8.69
N ALA A 47 -11.01 10.86 -8.26
CA ALA A 47 -10.13 11.59 -9.17
C ALA A 47 -9.58 10.68 -10.26
N ALA A 48 -9.20 9.48 -9.89
CA ALA A 48 -8.64 8.52 -10.83
C ALA A 48 -9.68 8.07 -11.83
N GLU A 49 -10.88 7.79 -11.36
CA GLU A 49 -11.95 7.34 -12.24
C GLU A 49 -12.33 8.41 -13.25
N LYS A 50 -12.32 9.64 -12.80
CA LYS A 50 -12.62 10.74 -13.69
C LYS A 50 -11.54 10.90 -14.75
N HIS A 51 -10.30 10.80 -14.34
CA HIS A 51 -9.17 10.99 -15.24
C HIS A 51 -9.11 9.89 -16.29
N ALA A 52 -9.28 8.65 -15.87
CA ALA A 52 -9.14 7.51 -16.77
C ALA A 52 -10.46 7.07 -17.39
N ALA A 53 -11.56 7.70 -17.02
CA ALA A 53 -12.88 7.40 -17.56
C ALA A 53 -13.25 5.94 -17.40
N GLY A 54 -13.22 5.45 -16.16
CA GLY A 54 -13.50 4.06 -15.88
C GLY A 54 -13.88 3.83 -14.45
N LYS A 55 -13.82 2.59 -14.04
CA LYS A 55 -14.17 2.16 -12.69
C LYS A 55 -12.95 1.64 -11.97
N ALA A 56 -12.78 2.07 -10.75
CA ALA A 56 -11.66 1.59 -9.95
C ALA A 56 -11.91 0.16 -9.51
N SER A 57 -10.90 -0.67 -9.67
CA SER A 57 -10.95 -2.05 -9.20
C SER A 57 -10.13 -2.23 -7.94
N LYS A 58 -9.19 -1.34 -7.68
CA LYS A 58 -8.32 -1.45 -6.53
C LYS A 58 -7.73 -0.09 -6.22
N ALA A 59 -7.52 0.19 -4.96
CA ALA A 59 -6.90 1.44 -4.55
C ALA A 59 -6.17 1.24 -3.25
N GLU A 60 -5.00 1.87 -3.13
CA GLU A 60 -4.23 1.77 -1.90
C GLU A 60 -3.33 2.98 -1.78
N ILE A 61 -2.90 3.25 -0.56
CA ILE A 61 -1.91 4.28 -0.32
C ILE A 61 -0.58 3.58 -0.13
N GLU A 62 0.47 4.10 -0.74
CA GLU A 62 1.77 3.49 -0.59
C GLU A 62 2.86 4.55 -0.57
N ARG A 63 3.98 4.16 -0.01
CA ARG A 63 5.14 5.02 0.05
C ARG A 63 6.08 4.63 -1.06
N HIS A 64 6.35 5.56 -1.95
CA HIS A 64 7.19 5.31 -3.10
C HIS A 64 8.38 6.25 -3.02
N LYS A 65 9.55 5.74 -2.70
CA LYS A 65 10.75 6.56 -2.55
C LYS A 65 10.52 7.72 -1.60
N ASP A 66 10.03 7.41 -0.43
CA ASP A 66 9.75 8.39 0.63
C ASP A 66 8.59 9.31 0.34
N LYS A 67 7.93 9.14 -0.78
CA LYS A 67 6.75 9.95 -1.07
C LYS A 67 5.51 9.10 -0.96
N LEU A 68 4.48 9.68 -0.39
CA LEU A 68 3.19 9.02 -0.33
C LEU A 68 2.45 9.26 -1.63
N VAL A 69 1.83 8.20 -2.15
CA VAL A 69 0.95 8.32 -3.29
C VAL A 69 -0.23 7.40 -3.10
N TYR A 70 -1.35 7.77 -3.66
CA TYR A 70 -2.46 6.84 -3.83
C TYR A 70 -2.28 6.18 -5.19
N GLU A 71 -2.37 4.87 -5.21
CA GLU A 71 -2.35 4.14 -6.46
C GLU A 71 -3.70 3.52 -6.69
N VAL A 72 -4.33 3.85 -7.81
CA VAL A 72 -5.67 3.39 -8.13
C VAL A 72 -5.64 2.68 -9.46
N GLU A 73 -6.13 1.46 -9.46
CA GLU A 73 -6.25 0.70 -10.69
C GLU A 73 -7.64 0.94 -11.25
N VAL A 74 -7.72 1.47 -12.47
CA VAL A 74 -8.98 1.84 -13.09
C VAL A 74 -9.15 1.05 -14.38
N VAL A 75 -10.30 0.42 -14.50
CA VAL A 75 -10.64 -0.34 -15.71
C VAL A 75 -11.48 0.56 -16.60
N SER A 76 -10.95 0.83 -17.78
CA SER A 76 -11.61 1.67 -18.75
C SER A 76 -11.79 0.85 -20.04
N GLY A 77 -12.99 0.30 -20.21
CA GLY A 77 -13.21 -0.62 -21.32
C GLY A 77 -12.40 -1.89 -21.15
N THR A 78 -11.51 -2.14 -22.07
CA THR A 78 -10.62 -3.30 -21.98
C THR A 78 -9.25 -2.93 -21.46
N LYS A 79 -9.04 -1.68 -21.11
CA LYS A 79 -7.74 -1.23 -20.62
C LYS A 79 -7.75 -1.15 -19.11
N VAL A 80 -6.61 -1.48 -18.54
CA VAL A 80 -6.39 -1.34 -17.10
C VAL A 80 -5.36 -0.24 -16.94
N MET A 81 -5.71 0.80 -16.19
CA MET A 81 -4.87 1.96 -16.00
C MET A 81 -4.42 2.03 -14.55
N ASP A 82 -3.14 2.25 -14.36
CA ASP A 82 -2.60 2.53 -13.02
C ASP A 82 -2.46 4.04 -12.88
N VAL A 83 -3.26 4.60 -12.00
CA VAL A 83 -3.33 6.03 -11.80
C VAL A 83 -2.77 6.39 -10.45
N LYS A 84 -1.81 7.29 -10.43
CA LYS A 84 -1.23 7.76 -9.18
C LYS A 84 -1.78 9.14 -8.87
N VAL A 85 -2.23 9.31 -7.64
CA VAL A 85 -2.89 10.54 -7.20
C VAL A 85 -2.13 11.11 -6.02
N ASP A 86 -1.94 12.41 -6.04
CA ASP A 86 -1.25 13.13 -4.98
C ASP A 86 -2.12 13.16 -3.73
N PRO A 87 -1.62 12.62 -2.61
CA PRO A 87 -2.44 12.56 -1.39
C PRO A 87 -2.69 13.90 -0.75
N GLN A 88 -1.93 14.91 -1.10
CA GLN A 88 -2.12 16.24 -0.52
C GLN A 88 -3.02 17.11 -1.37
N LEU A 89 -2.86 17.03 -2.67
CA LEU A 89 -3.57 17.92 -3.59
C LEU A 89 -4.73 17.26 -4.30
N GLY A 90 -4.72 15.93 -4.37
CA GLY A 90 -5.77 15.22 -5.10
C GLY A 90 -5.61 15.26 -6.61
N THR A 91 -4.47 15.71 -7.09
CA THR A 91 -4.23 15.77 -8.53
C THR A 91 -3.64 14.45 -9.01
N VAL A 92 -3.90 14.14 -10.27
CA VAL A 92 -3.36 12.94 -10.87
C VAL A 92 -1.90 13.20 -11.25
N LEU A 93 -1.02 12.37 -10.74
CA LEU A 93 0.40 12.50 -11.01
C LEU A 93 0.81 11.74 -12.26
N SER A 94 0.22 10.60 -12.48
CA SER A 94 0.51 9.80 -13.67
C SER A 94 -0.62 8.83 -13.91
N ALA A 95 -0.76 8.41 -15.15
CA ALA A 95 -1.71 7.40 -15.53
C ALA A 95 -1.05 6.56 -16.61
N THR A 96 -0.83 5.29 -16.30
CA THR A 96 -0.09 4.40 -17.17
C THR A 96 -0.92 3.15 -17.43
N GLU A 97 -0.90 2.69 -18.65
CA GLU A 97 -1.63 1.48 -18.95
C GLU A 97 -0.88 0.28 -18.37
N ASP A 98 -1.60 -0.55 -17.65
CA ASP A 98 -1.05 -1.78 -17.10
C ASP A 98 -1.37 -2.88 -18.08
N THR A 99 -0.39 -3.27 -18.86
CA THR A 99 -0.59 -4.30 -19.86
C THR A 99 -0.29 -5.68 -19.33
N GLY A 100 0.09 -5.76 -18.07
CA GLY A 100 0.51 -7.03 -17.52
C GLY A 100 1.89 -7.45 -17.96
N ASP A 101 2.60 -6.53 -18.55
CA ASP A 101 3.89 -6.85 -19.12
C ASP A 101 4.98 -7.11 -18.12
N HIS A 102 4.75 -6.73 -16.89
CA HIS A 102 5.77 -6.94 -15.87
C HIS A 102 6.20 -8.39 -15.81
N GLU A 103 5.21 -9.26 -15.79
CA GLU A 103 5.53 -10.68 -15.76
C GLU A 103 5.94 -11.18 -17.12
N ARG A 104 5.35 -10.61 -18.14
CA ARG A 104 5.71 -11.03 -19.48
C ARG A 104 7.13 -10.66 -19.84
N HIS A 105 7.56 -9.53 -19.36
CA HIS A 105 8.92 -9.11 -19.61
C HIS A 105 9.93 -10.10 -19.06
N ARG A 106 9.66 -10.63 -17.89
CA ARG A 106 10.55 -11.61 -17.32
C ARG A 106 10.57 -12.87 -18.16
N HIS A 107 9.40 -13.31 -18.54
CA HIS A 107 9.30 -14.51 -19.37
C HIS A 107 9.94 -14.30 -20.72
N HIS A 108 9.73 -13.12 -21.27
CA HIS A 108 10.33 -12.80 -22.55
C HIS A 108 11.84 -12.86 -22.49
N HIS A 109 12.40 -12.32 -21.46
CA HIS A 109 13.83 -12.36 -21.28
C HIS A 109 14.36 -13.78 -21.23
N GLU A 110 13.68 -14.62 -20.52
CA GLU A 110 14.11 -15.99 -20.40
C GLU A 110 14.05 -16.73 -21.71
N LYS A 111 13.04 -16.45 -22.48
CA LYS A 111 12.90 -17.15 -23.75
C LYS A 111 13.96 -16.76 -24.77
N GLN A 112 14.37 -15.55 -24.72
CA GLN A 112 15.37 -15.11 -25.68
C GLN A 112 16.74 -15.66 -25.37
N GLN A 113 16.93 -16.09 -24.19
CA GLN A 113 18.20 -16.70 -23.82
C GLN A 113 18.17 -18.20 -24.08
#